data_f9f0ff615dc28ac8b859ae094c86ab45
#
_entry.id   f9f0ff615dc28ac8b859ae094c86ab45
#
_cell.length_a   1.000
_cell.length_b   1.000
_cell.length_c   1.000
_cell.angle_alpha   90.00
_cell.angle_beta   90.00
_cell.angle_gamma   90.00
#
_symmetry.space_group_name_H-M   'P 1'
#
loop_
_entity.id
_entity.type
_entity.pdbx_description
1 polymer ?
#
loop_
_entity_poly.entity_id
_entity_poly.type
_entity_poly.pdbx_seq_one_letter_code
_entity_poly.pdbx_strand_id
1 'polypeptide(L)'
;MSRPRSKAVFWLPGLVIAAAVLYCLAGGDCSLLTADQQACRLFEAGEYESAAAGFADPMWHGVALFRQGEFKEAAGIFAGFDTAEAAFNQGNALVMLGKYDDAVARYERALELRPGWEAAVVNRDIALARAARIQREGGNM
;
A
#
# COMPACT_ATOMS: atom_id res chain seq x y z
N MET A 1 56.68 -20.60 -31.82
CA MET A 1 56.20 -20.64 -30.41
C MET A 1 54.76 -20.19 -30.41
N SER A 2 53.83 -21.14 -30.44
CA SER A 2 52.37 -20.87 -30.45
C SER A 2 51.84 -20.96 -29.00
N ARG A 3 51.27 -19.88 -28.47
CA ARG A 3 50.62 -19.82 -27.18
C ARG A 3 49.29 -20.62 -27.22
N PRO A 4 49.01 -21.48 -26.24
CA PRO A 4 47.70 -22.13 -26.19
C PRO A 4 46.65 -21.10 -25.79
N ARG A 5 45.63 -20.95 -26.64
CA ARG A 5 44.39 -20.21 -26.32
C ARG A 5 43.66 -20.96 -25.21
N SER A 6 43.54 -20.32 -24.04
CA SER A 6 42.79 -20.88 -22.91
C SER A 6 41.31 -21.02 -23.23
N LYS A 7 40.83 -22.24 -23.37
CA LYS A 7 39.39 -22.60 -23.57
C LYS A 7 38.55 -22.47 -22.29
N ALA A 8 39.11 -21.84 -21.24
CA ALA A 8 38.50 -21.82 -19.91
C ALA A 8 37.44 -20.77 -19.66
N VAL A 9 37.24 -19.81 -20.59
CA VAL A 9 36.35 -18.63 -20.36
C VAL A 9 34.90 -18.89 -20.71
N PHE A 10 34.57 -19.95 -21.45
CA PHE A 10 33.20 -20.21 -21.95
C PHE A 10 32.30 -20.99 -21.00
N TRP A 11 32.82 -21.56 -19.89
CA TRP A 11 32.05 -22.38 -18.96
C TRP A 11 31.49 -21.61 -17.75
N LEU A 12 32.01 -20.42 -17.47
CA LEU A 12 31.58 -19.59 -16.32
C LEU A 12 30.08 -19.21 -16.36
N PRO A 13 29.49 -18.76 -17.46
CA PRO A 13 28.07 -18.41 -17.48
C PRO A 13 27.16 -19.63 -17.27
N GLY A 14 27.52 -20.79 -17.79
CA GLY A 14 26.75 -22.03 -17.60
C GLY A 14 26.75 -22.53 -16.15
N LEU A 15 27.87 -22.39 -15.43
CA LEU A 15 27.97 -22.75 -14.03
C LEU A 15 27.16 -21.82 -13.11
N VAL A 16 27.12 -20.51 -13.42
CA VAL A 16 26.31 -19.53 -12.68
C VAL A 16 24.84 -19.81 -12.87
N ILE A 17 24.37 -20.11 -14.10
CA ILE A 17 22.99 -20.46 -14.37
C ILE A 17 22.61 -21.75 -13.69
N ALA A 18 23.45 -22.79 -13.75
CA ALA A 18 23.20 -24.05 -13.07
C ALA A 18 23.13 -23.89 -11.54
N ALA A 19 24.00 -23.08 -10.95
CA ALA A 19 23.97 -22.79 -9.53
C ALA A 19 22.71 -22.02 -9.12
N ALA A 20 22.26 -21.05 -9.93
CA ALA A 20 21.01 -20.32 -9.70
C ALA A 20 19.79 -21.25 -9.79
N VAL A 21 19.74 -22.13 -10.78
CA VAL A 21 18.67 -23.15 -10.91
C VAL A 21 18.67 -24.12 -9.73
N LEU A 22 19.82 -24.61 -9.31
CA LEU A 22 19.96 -25.49 -8.14
C LEU A 22 19.53 -24.79 -6.85
N TYR A 23 19.88 -23.51 -6.69
CA TYR A 23 19.44 -22.70 -5.55
C TYR A 23 17.92 -22.56 -5.53
N CYS A 24 17.29 -22.30 -6.69
CA CYS A 24 15.84 -22.27 -6.83
C CYS A 24 15.18 -23.62 -6.51
N LEU A 25 15.73 -24.72 -7.00
CA LEU A 25 15.21 -26.07 -6.75
C LEU A 25 15.39 -26.51 -5.26
N ALA A 26 16.37 -25.95 -4.57
CA ALA A 26 16.60 -26.17 -3.13
C ALA A 26 15.69 -25.34 -2.21
N GLY A 27 14.68 -24.65 -2.77
CA GLY A 27 13.75 -23.81 -2.00
C GLY A 27 14.27 -22.41 -1.70
N GLY A 28 15.34 -21.97 -2.39
CA GLY A 28 15.78 -20.58 -2.35
C GLY A 28 14.78 -19.64 -3.02
N ASP A 29 14.70 -18.40 -2.53
CA ASP A 29 13.84 -17.38 -3.14
C ASP A 29 14.34 -17.02 -4.55
N CYS A 30 13.62 -17.51 -5.57
CA CYS A 30 13.93 -17.31 -6.98
C CYS A 30 13.07 -16.22 -7.58
N SER A 31 12.38 -15.43 -6.75
CA SER A 31 11.56 -14.34 -7.24
C SER A 31 12.46 -13.25 -7.81
N LEU A 32 12.34 -13.02 -9.13
CA LEU A 32 12.93 -11.86 -9.81
C LEU A 32 12.14 -10.57 -9.51
N LEU A 33 11.11 -10.68 -8.68
CA LEU A 33 10.25 -9.57 -8.30
C LEU A 33 10.85 -8.80 -7.13
N THR A 34 10.66 -7.49 -7.15
CA THR A 34 10.95 -6.66 -5.98
C THR A 34 9.98 -6.99 -4.82
N ALA A 35 10.32 -6.58 -3.60
CA ALA A 35 9.45 -6.76 -2.43
C ALA A 35 8.04 -6.19 -2.70
N ASP A 36 7.95 -4.97 -3.24
CA ASP A 36 6.66 -4.35 -3.56
C ASP A 36 5.88 -5.10 -4.64
N GLN A 37 6.56 -5.68 -5.65
CA GLN A 37 5.89 -6.48 -6.67
C GLN A 37 5.34 -7.79 -6.10
N GLN A 38 6.02 -8.41 -5.14
CA GLN A 38 5.53 -9.58 -4.42
C GLN A 38 4.35 -9.20 -3.54
N ALA A 39 4.46 -8.10 -2.79
CA ALA A 39 3.38 -7.57 -1.96
C ALA A 39 2.13 -7.20 -2.78
N CYS A 40 2.29 -6.62 -3.98
CA CYS A 40 1.17 -6.38 -4.89
C CYS A 40 0.43 -7.67 -5.26
N ARG A 41 1.14 -8.76 -5.54
CA ARG A 41 0.49 -10.05 -5.83
C ARG A 41 -0.30 -10.59 -4.66
N LEU A 42 0.27 -10.50 -3.45
CA LEU A 42 -0.44 -10.89 -2.22
C LEU A 42 -1.68 -10.02 -2.00
N PHE A 43 -1.55 -8.72 -2.25
CA PHE A 43 -2.68 -7.78 -2.15
C PHE A 43 -3.81 -8.12 -3.14
N GLU A 44 -3.47 -8.42 -4.39
CA GLU A 44 -4.44 -8.85 -5.41
C GLU A 44 -5.09 -10.20 -5.08
N ALA A 45 -4.35 -11.09 -4.40
CA ALA A 45 -4.88 -12.36 -3.88
C ALA A 45 -5.76 -12.20 -2.63
N GLY A 46 -5.85 -10.99 -2.05
CA GLY A 46 -6.61 -10.72 -0.82
C GLY A 46 -5.85 -11.05 0.47
N GLU A 47 -4.57 -11.41 0.36
CA GLU A 47 -3.69 -11.71 1.49
C GLU A 47 -3.11 -10.42 2.08
N TYR A 48 -4.01 -9.57 2.64
CA TYR A 48 -3.66 -8.19 3.03
C TYR A 48 -2.65 -8.10 4.16
N GLU A 49 -2.65 -9.04 5.11
CA GLU A 49 -1.66 -9.10 6.19
C GLU A 49 -0.25 -9.34 5.64
N SER A 50 -0.10 -10.37 4.79
CA SER A 50 1.16 -10.68 4.14
C SER A 50 1.62 -9.55 3.21
N ALA A 51 0.67 -8.93 2.50
CA ALA A 51 0.94 -7.79 1.63
C ALA A 51 1.44 -6.58 2.44
N ALA A 52 0.78 -6.24 3.55
CA ALA A 52 1.21 -5.16 4.43
C ALA A 52 2.64 -5.36 4.92
N ALA A 53 2.98 -6.58 5.38
CA ALA A 53 4.33 -6.90 5.82
C ALA A 53 5.38 -6.83 4.70
N GLY A 54 4.96 -7.01 3.43
CA GLY A 54 5.85 -7.05 2.26
C GLY A 54 6.09 -5.70 1.60
N PHE A 55 5.20 -4.71 1.74
CA PHE A 55 5.37 -3.41 1.12
C PHE A 55 6.49 -2.59 1.76
N ALA A 56 7.46 -2.18 0.94
CA ALA A 56 8.47 -1.20 1.32
C ALA A 56 7.95 0.24 1.17
N ASP A 57 7.02 0.47 0.24
CA ASP A 57 6.33 1.76 0.07
C ASP A 57 5.32 1.99 1.20
N PRO A 58 5.49 3.05 2.05
CA PRO A 58 4.60 3.28 3.18
C PRO A 58 3.15 3.58 2.77
N MET A 59 2.91 4.19 1.60
CA MET A 59 1.54 4.46 1.14
C MET A 59 0.81 3.15 0.82
N TRP A 60 1.48 2.22 0.14
CA TRP A 60 0.91 0.90 -0.14
C TRP A 60 0.76 0.04 1.12
N HIS A 61 1.72 0.15 2.07
CA HIS A 61 1.58 -0.46 3.39
C HIS A 61 0.28 0.03 4.07
N GLY A 62 0.06 1.36 4.10
CA GLY A 62 -1.18 1.94 4.67
C GLY A 62 -2.44 1.46 3.96
N VAL A 63 -2.42 1.31 2.62
CA VAL A 63 -3.53 0.77 1.84
C VAL A 63 -3.80 -0.70 2.19
N ALA A 64 -2.77 -1.51 2.37
CA ALA A 64 -2.92 -2.91 2.76
C ALA A 64 -3.50 -3.05 4.18
N LEU A 65 -3.03 -2.26 5.14
CA LEU A 65 -3.60 -2.18 6.49
C LEU A 65 -5.08 -1.76 6.46
N PHE A 66 -5.44 -0.77 5.64
CA PHE A 66 -6.83 -0.37 5.47
C PHE A 66 -7.69 -1.54 4.95
N ARG A 67 -7.19 -2.29 3.97
CA ARG A 67 -7.91 -3.46 3.41
C ARG A 67 -8.00 -4.62 4.40
N GLN A 68 -7.04 -4.75 5.30
CA GLN A 68 -7.03 -5.71 6.41
C GLN A 68 -8.05 -5.33 7.50
N GLY A 69 -8.47 -4.05 7.57
CA GLY A 69 -9.37 -3.53 8.61
C GLY A 69 -8.65 -2.78 9.74
N GLU A 70 -7.32 -2.66 9.66
CA GLU A 70 -6.49 -1.93 10.64
C GLU A 70 -6.55 -0.43 10.39
N PHE A 71 -7.76 0.13 10.54
CA PHE A 71 -8.06 1.51 10.15
C PHE A 71 -7.30 2.56 10.95
N LYS A 72 -7.01 2.28 12.22
CA LYS A 72 -6.29 3.21 13.10
C LYS A 72 -4.83 3.34 12.66
N GLU A 73 -4.19 2.21 12.40
CA GLU A 73 -2.81 2.12 11.94
C GLU A 73 -2.68 2.74 10.55
N ALA A 74 -3.60 2.40 9.64
CA ALA A 74 -3.66 2.99 8.29
C ALA A 74 -3.79 4.52 8.34
N ALA A 75 -4.70 5.06 9.17
CA ALA A 75 -4.85 6.50 9.35
C ALA A 75 -3.57 7.16 9.88
N GLY A 76 -2.84 6.49 10.77
CA GLY A 76 -1.56 6.93 11.29
C GLY A 76 -0.48 7.01 10.20
N ILE A 77 -0.40 6.01 9.33
CA ILE A 77 0.53 6.00 8.19
C ILE A 77 0.21 7.15 7.24
N PHE A 78 -1.04 7.30 6.82
CA PHE A 78 -1.45 8.35 5.88
C PHE A 78 -1.22 9.76 6.45
N ALA A 79 -1.32 9.94 7.76
CA ALA A 79 -1.04 11.22 8.42
C ALA A 79 0.40 11.71 8.24
N GLY A 80 1.34 10.82 7.94
CA GLY A 80 2.74 11.15 7.70
C GLY A 80 3.03 11.80 6.33
N PHE A 81 2.02 11.94 5.45
CA PHE A 81 2.20 12.44 4.09
C PHE A 81 1.30 13.64 3.81
N ASP A 82 1.87 14.69 3.19
CA ASP A 82 1.11 15.87 2.75
C ASP A 82 0.79 15.79 1.24
N THR A 83 0.05 14.75 0.87
CA THR A 83 -0.45 14.54 -0.49
C THR A 83 -1.97 14.43 -0.50
N ALA A 84 -2.60 14.72 -1.65
CA ALA A 84 -4.05 14.63 -1.79
C ALA A 84 -4.54 13.19 -1.55
N GLU A 85 -3.81 12.20 -2.07
CA GLU A 85 -4.11 10.79 -1.92
C GLU A 85 -4.01 10.32 -0.46
N ALA A 86 -2.98 10.77 0.26
CA ALA A 86 -2.83 10.44 1.68
C ALA A 86 -3.95 11.05 2.53
N ALA A 87 -4.27 12.32 2.31
CA ALA A 87 -5.37 12.99 2.99
C ALA A 87 -6.72 12.29 2.71
N PHE A 88 -6.98 11.91 1.46
CA PHE A 88 -8.17 11.16 1.07
C PHE A 88 -8.24 9.79 1.75
N ASN A 89 -7.15 9.01 1.72
CA ASN A 89 -7.09 7.70 2.35
C ASN A 89 -7.19 7.77 3.88
N GLN A 90 -6.61 8.81 4.49
CA GLN A 90 -6.79 9.08 5.92
C GLN A 90 -8.26 9.38 6.24
N GLY A 91 -8.94 10.19 5.42
CA GLY A 91 -10.37 10.45 5.54
C GLY A 91 -11.19 9.16 5.48
N ASN A 92 -10.89 8.27 4.52
CA ASN A 92 -11.54 6.96 4.42
C ASN A 92 -11.36 6.13 5.69
N ALA A 93 -10.14 6.06 6.23
CA ALA A 93 -9.87 5.32 7.46
C ALA A 93 -10.61 5.91 8.67
N LEU A 94 -10.69 7.23 8.78
CA LEU A 94 -11.43 7.92 9.84
C LEU A 94 -12.93 7.68 9.76
N VAL A 95 -13.50 7.59 8.55
CA VAL A 95 -14.92 7.19 8.35
C VAL A 95 -15.17 5.79 8.90
N MET A 96 -14.28 4.84 8.64
CA MET A 96 -14.39 3.47 9.16
C MET A 96 -14.27 3.41 10.69
N LEU A 97 -13.58 4.36 11.29
CA LEU A 97 -13.48 4.55 12.74
C LEU A 97 -14.65 5.33 13.35
N GLY A 98 -15.62 5.79 12.54
CA GLY A 98 -16.74 6.61 12.99
C GLY A 98 -16.37 8.06 13.33
N LYS A 99 -15.16 8.52 12.99
CA LYS A 99 -14.64 9.87 13.25
C LYS A 99 -14.97 10.80 12.08
N TYR A 100 -16.26 11.09 11.90
CA TYR A 100 -16.75 11.75 10.69
C TYR A 100 -16.28 13.21 10.57
N ASP A 101 -16.23 13.97 11.66
CA ASP A 101 -15.76 15.36 11.63
C ASP A 101 -14.27 15.44 11.25
N ASP A 102 -13.46 14.55 11.80
CA ASP A 102 -12.04 14.43 11.45
C ASP A 102 -11.89 14.01 9.96
N ALA A 103 -12.74 13.12 9.48
CA ALA A 103 -12.73 12.66 8.10
C ALA A 103 -13.05 13.81 7.13
N VAL A 104 -14.04 14.64 7.45
CA VAL A 104 -14.38 15.84 6.66
C VAL A 104 -13.16 16.74 6.50
N ALA A 105 -12.44 17.05 7.60
CA ALA A 105 -11.24 17.87 7.54
C ALA A 105 -10.15 17.27 6.64
N ARG A 106 -10.03 15.92 6.61
CA ARG A 106 -9.06 15.25 5.73
C ARG A 106 -9.46 15.30 4.26
N TYR A 107 -10.73 15.14 3.95
CA TYR A 107 -11.23 15.30 2.57
C TYR A 107 -11.12 16.75 2.09
N GLU A 108 -11.37 17.74 2.95
CA GLU A 108 -11.14 19.16 2.62
C GLU A 108 -9.65 19.39 2.31
N ARG A 109 -8.73 18.84 3.10
CA ARG A 109 -7.30 18.90 2.80
C ARG A 109 -6.96 18.25 1.45
N ALA A 110 -7.57 17.11 1.13
CA ALA A 110 -7.40 16.46 -0.17
C ALA A 110 -7.87 17.36 -1.32
N LEU A 111 -8.98 18.08 -1.14
CA LEU A 111 -9.54 19.02 -2.13
C LEU A 111 -8.73 20.31 -2.26
N GLU A 112 -8.10 20.78 -1.18
CA GLU A 112 -7.15 21.90 -1.24
C GLU A 112 -5.94 21.55 -2.12
N LEU A 113 -5.39 20.33 -1.94
CA LEU A 113 -4.22 19.83 -2.67
C LEU A 113 -4.58 19.42 -4.11
N ARG A 114 -5.82 18.96 -4.32
CA ARG A 114 -6.33 18.53 -5.64
C ARG A 114 -7.76 19.02 -5.85
N PRO A 115 -7.93 20.27 -6.31
CA PRO A 115 -9.25 20.84 -6.56
C PRO A 115 -10.04 20.04 -7.60
N GLY A 116 -11.35 19.88 -7.35
CA GLY A 116 -12.26 19.19 -8.28
C GLY A 116 -12.16 17.65 -8.23
N TRP A 117 -11.51 17.06 -7.24
CA TRP A 117 -11.48 15.60 -7.08
C TRP A 117 -12.85 15.07 -6.62
N GLU A 118 -13.65 14.60 -7.57
CA GLU A 118 -15.04 14.19 -7.36
C GLU A 118 -15.20 13.17 -6.24
N ALA A 119 -14.33 12.15 -6.17
CA ALA A 119 -14.39 11.14 -5.11
C ALA A 119 -14.21 11.75 -3.70
N ALA A 120 -13.35 12.75 -3.56
CA ALA A 120 -13.15 13.43 -2.28
C ALA A 120 -14.36 14.32 -1.91
N VAL A 121 -14.97 14.96 -2.89
CA VAL A 121 -16.23 15.72 -2.70
C VAL A 121 -17.34 14.79 -2.20
N VAL A 122 -17.58 13.69 -2.89
CA VAL A 122 -18.64 12.73 -2.55
C VAL A 122 -18.40 12.14 -1.15
N ASN A 123 -17.18 11.71 -0.84
CA ASN A 123 -16.88 11.11 0.45
C ASN A 123 -16.97 12.12 1.61
N ARG A 124 -16.56 13.38 1.38
CA ARG A 124 -16.77 14.48 2.34
C ARG A 124 -18.25 14.68 2.64
N ASP A 125 -19.07 14.76 1.62
CA ASP A 125 -20.51 15.02 1.78
C ASP A 125 -21.22 13.86 2.51
N ILE A 126 -20.80 12.61 2.25
CA ILE A 126 -21.26 11.44 3.01
C ILE A 126 -20.83 11.54 4.48
N ALA A 127 -19.59 11.93 4.75
CA ALA A 127 -19.08 12.08 6.11
C ALA A 127 -19.84 13.19 6.86
N LEU A 128 -20.10 14.34 6.23
CA LEU A 128 -20.91 15.44 6.78
C LEU A 128 -22.33 14.96 7.14
N ALA A 129 -22.99 14.22 6.25
CA ALA A 129 -24.32 13.70 6.49
C ALA A 129 -24.37 12.73 7.69
N ARG A 130 -23.32 11.89 7.84
CA ARG A 130 -23.20 10.95 8.97
C ARG A 130 -22.93 11.70 10.29
N ALA A 131 -22.04 12.69 10.30
CA ALA A 131 -21.78 13.53 11.46
C ALA A 131 -23.06 14.24 11.95
N ALA A 132 -23.79 14.88 11.03
CA ALA A 132 -25.04 15.56 11.35
C ALA A 132 -26.14 14.61 11.85
N ARG A 133 -26.16 13.36 11.40
CA ARG A 133 -27.07 12.34 11.91
C ARG A 133 -26.77 11.97 13.36
N ILE A 134 -25.51 11.70 13.70
CA ILE A 134 -25.10 11.38 15.07
C ILE A 134 -25.42 12.52 16.03
N GLN A 135 -25.15 13.76 15.63
CA GLN A 135 -25.48 14.93 16.47
C GLN A 135 -26.97 15.04 16.76
N ARG A 136 -27.84 14.75 15.80
CA ARG A 136 -29.31 14.76 15.99
C ARG A 136 -29.78 13.63 16.91
N GLU A 137 -29.21 12.42 16.73
CA GLU A 137 -29.57 11.25 17.53
C GLU A 137 -29.04 11.38 18.97
N GLY A 138 -27.83 11.91 19.19
CA GLY A 138 -27.23 12.15 20.51
C GLY A 138 -27.83 13.33 21.28
N GLY A 139 -28.40 14.32 20.58
CA GLY A 139 -29.05 15.46 21.21
C GLY A 139 -30.48 15.21 21.71
N ASN A 140 -31.04 14.02 21.44
CA ASN A 140 -32.38 13.60 21.86
C ASN A 140 -32.38 12.66 23.09
N MET A 141 -31.23 12.45 23.72
CA MET A 141 -31.08 11.72 24.98
C MET A 141 -30.82 12.69 26.14
#